data_b2190ff1f7d5c813b3f27480ca645362
#
_entry.id   b2190ff1f7d5c813b3f27480ca645362
#
_cell.length_a   1.000
_cell.length_b   1.000
_cell.length_c   1.000
_cell.angle_alpha   90.00
_cell.angle_beta   90.00
_cell.angle_gamma   90.00
#
_symmetry.space_group_name_H-M   'P 1'
#
loop_
_entity.id
_entity.type
_entity.pdbx_description
1 polymer ?
#
loop_
_entity_poly.entity_id
_entity_poly.type
_entity_poly.pdbx_seq_one_letter_code
_entity_poly.pdbx_strand_id
1 'polypeptide(L)'
;MGEAKSAIIIGGGIIGVTGAYALAREGWQVRVVDALPDVGLGATLGNGRQLSYSHTNALASPAIIKQIPRLVLGTDDAFRIRLRLDRQFVSWVMRFLGQCTSSRNRRNTLAGLELAEESRRAMEQLQAYHPIEFAHR
;
A
#
# COMPACT_ATOMS: atom_id res chain seq x y z
N MET A 1 -0.07 -3.27 38.83
CA MET A 1 -0.96 -2.98 37.68
C MET A 1 -0.09 -2.26 36.67
N GLY A 2 0.21 -2.89 35.53
CA GLY A 2 0.99 -2.25 34.47
C GLY A 2 0.18 -1.08 33.87
N GLU A 3 0.86 0.02 33.49
CA GLU A 3 0.24 1.12 32.77
C GLU A 3 -0.40 0.59 31.48
N ALA A 4 -1.67 0.94 31.25
CA ALA A 4 -2.36 0.59 30.03
C ALA A 4 -1.66 1.30 28.84
N LYS A 5 -1.15 0.54 27.89
CA LYS A 5 -0.55 1.10 26.67
C LYS A 5 -1.60 1.88 25.91
N SER A 6 -1.26 3.08 25.46
CA SER A 6 -2.16 3.92 24.66
C SER A 6 -1.51 4.36 23.36
N ALA A 7 -2.32 4.55 22.30
CA ALA A 7 -1.88 5.03 21.00
C ALA A 7 -2.89 6.01 20.41
N ILE A 8 -2.38 6.99 19.68
CA ILE A 8 -3.19 7.90 18.85
C ILE A 8 -2.81 7.64 17.41
N ILE A 9 -3.81 7.37 16.57
CA ILE A 9 -3.66 7.17 15.13
C ILE A 9 -4.23 8.39 14.42
N ILE A 10 -3.41 9.02 13.60
CA ILE A 10 -3.81 10.18 12.81
C ILE A 10 -4.18 9.69 11.40
N GLY A 11 -5.44 9.86 11.04
CA GLY A 11 -6.04 9.43 9.78
C GLY A 11 -6.94 8.19 9.95
N GLY A 12 -8.22 8.37 9.70
CA GLY A 12 -9.29 7.34 9.76
C GLY A 12 -9.51 6.61 8.44
N GLY A 13 -8.52 6.58 7.52
CA GLY A 13 -8.57 5.75 6.33
C GLY A 13 -8.36 4.26 6.64
N ILE A 14 -8.38 3.39 5.62
CA ILE A 14 -8.27 1.94 5.80
C ILE A 14 -7.02 1.55 6.61
N ILE A 15 -5.89 2.19 6.37
CA ILE A 15 -4.64 1.91 7.09
C ILE A 15 -4.76 2.27 8.57
N GLY A 16 -5.32 3.45 8.88
CA GLY A 16 -5.50 3.89 10.27
C GLY A 16 -6.49 3.02 11.04
N VAL A 17 -7.62 2.68 10.42
CA VAL A 17 -8.65 1.84 11.04
C VAL A 17 -8.14 0.42 11.28
N THR A 18 -7.48 -0.20 10.32
CA THR A 18 -6.92 -1.55 10.49
C THR A 18 -5.79 -1.58 11.51
N GLY A 19 -4.94 -0.55 11.55
CA GLY A 19 -3.91 -0.39 12.58
C GLY A 19 -4.51 -0.22 13.99
N ALA A 20 -5.57 0.60 14.10
CA ALA A 20 -6.30 0.78 15.36
C ALA A 20 -6.90 -0.54 15.85
N TYR A 21 -7.53 -1.29 14.94
CA TYR A 21 -8.10 -2.60 15.24
C TYR A 21 -7.03 -3.58 15.74
N ALA A 22 -5.89 -3.67 15.06
CA ALA A 22 -4.81 -4.57 15.45
C ALA A 22 -4.28 -4.22 16.86
N LEU A 23 -4.02 -2.96 17.14
CA LEU A 23 -3.54 -2.51 18.45
C LEU A 23 -4.59 -2.74 19.55
N ALA A 24 -5.87 -2.48 19.27
CA ALA A 24 -6.95 -2.71 20.23
C ALA A 24 -7.08 -4.20 20.59
N ARG A 25 -6.89 -5.10 19.63
CA ARG A 25 -6.84 -6.55 19.88
C ARG A 25 -5.69 -6.98 20.80
N GLU A 26 -4.59 -6.23 20.79
CA GLU A 26 -3.46 -6.43 21.70
C GLU A 26 -3.64 -5.73 23.06
N GLY A 27 -4.83 -5.20 23.34
CA GLY A 27 -5.18 -4.56 24.61
C GLY A 27 -4.71 -3.12 24.76
N TRP A 28 -4.36 -2.44 23.65
CA TRP A 28 -4.05 -1.02 23.67
C TRP A 28 -5.32 -0.17 23.73
N GLN A 29 -5.26 0.95 24.45
CA GLN A 29 -6.26 1.99 24.35
C GLN A 29 -5.94 2.84 23.11
N VAL A 30 -6.79 2.75 22.08
CA VAL A 30 -6.53 3.42 20.79
C VAL A 30 -7.54 4.51 20.55
N ARG A 31 -7.05 5.68 20.13
CA ARG A 31 -7.84 6.80 19.64
C ARG A 31 -7.49 7.09 18.20
N VAL A 32 -8.49 7.12 17.31
CA VAL A 32 -8.32 7.56 15.92
C VAL A 32 -8.76 9.01 15.82
N VAL A 33 -7.97 9.84 15.14
CA VAL A 33 -8.24 11.25 14.87
C VAL A 33 -8.20 11.46 13.35
N ASP A 34 -9.26 12.03 12.80
CA ASP A 34 -9.36 12.38 11.37
C ASP A 34 -9.82 13.83 11.20
N ALA A 35 -9.49 14.42 10.07
CA ALA A 35 -9.99 15.74 9.68
C ALA A 35 -11.44 15.70 9.18
N LEU A 36 -11.91 14.53 8.74
CA LEU A 36 -13.29 14.29 8.29
C LEU A 36 -14.19 13.82 9.45
N PRO A 37 -15.51 14.00 9.34
CA PRO A 37 -16.43 13.72 10.43
C PRO A 37 -16.58 12.23 10.75
N ASP A 38 -16.15 11.34 9.86
CA ASP A 38 -16.22 9.90 10.05
C ASP A 38 -15.04 9.19 9.38
N VAL A 39 -14.82 7.91 9.73
CA VAL A 39 -13.76 7.08 9.16
C VAL A 39 -14.09 6.65 7.73
N GLY A 40 -13.07 6.45 6.91
CA GLY A 40 -13.20 5.93 5.55
C GLY A 40 -13.72 6.91 4.51
N LEU A 41 -14.01 8.16 4.85
CA LEU A 41 -14.58 9.16 3.94
C LEU A 41 -13.59 9.77 2.95
N GLY A 42 -12.29 9.52 3.12
CA GLY A 42 -11.25 10.02 2.21
C GLY A 42 -11.02 9.10 1.00
N ALA A 43 -9.76 8.89 0.65
CA ALA A 43 -9.34 8.05 -0.48
C ALA A 43 -9.86 6.60 -0.38
N THR A 44 -10.13 6.11 0.81
CA THR A 44 -10.72 4.78 1.06
C THR A 44 -12.09 4.62 0.41
N LEU A 45 -12.91 5.66 0.41
CA LEU A 45 -14.23 5.63 -0.23
C LEU A 45 -14.14 5.48 -1.76
N GLY A 46 -13.13 6.11 -2.36
CA GLY A 46 -12.89 6.13 -3.81
C GLY A 46 -11.96 5.03 -4.33
N ASN A 47 -11.51 4.09 -3.50
CA ASN A 47 -10.64 3.02 -3.97
C ASN A 47 -11.40 1.99 -4.82
N GLY A 48 -10.66 1.18 -5.60
CA GLY A 48 -11.23 0.17 -6.49
C GLY A 48 -11.89 -1.02 -5.81
N ARG A 49 -11.89 -1.08 -4.47
CA ARG A 49 -12.48 -2.15 -3.64
C ARG A 49 -12.02 -3.56 -4.02
N GLN A 50 -10.80 -3.67 -4.54
CA GLN A 50 -10.23 -4.92 -5.03
C GLN A 50 -9.14 -5.42 -4.08
N LEU A 51 -9.25 -6.67 -3.63
CA LEU A 51 -8.22 -7.38 -2.89
C LEU A 51 -7.39 -8.21 -3.87
N SER A 52 -6.21 -7.72 -4.23
CA SER A 52 -5.34 -8.32 -5.25
C SER A 52 -4.05 -8.83 -4.64
N TYR A 53 -4.05 -10.04 -4.12
CA TYR A 53 -2.88 -10.67 -3.50
C TYR A 53 -1.83 -11.15 -4.52
N SER A 54 -2.19 -11.29 -5.79
CA SER A 54 -1.30 -11.74 -6.87
C SER A 54 -0.58 -10.61 -7.60
N HIS A 55 -0.99 -9.36 -7.43
CA HIS A 55 -0.38 -8.20 -8.10
C HIS A 55 0.78 -7.62 -7.30
N THR A 56 1.79 -8.45 -7.02
CA THR A 56 2.97 -8.10 -6.20
C THR A 56 4.21 -7.77 -7.01
N ASN A 57 4.11 -7.75 -8.35
CA ASN A 57 5.25 -7.46 -9.22
C ASN A 57 5.83 -6.08 -8.94
N ALA A 58 7.11 -6.03 -8.61
CA ALA A 58 7.80 -4.78 -8.40
C ALA A 58 7.83 -3.96 -9.70
N LEU A 59 7.43 -2.68 -9.62
CA LEU A 59 7.43 -1.76 -10.76
C LEU A 59 8.83 -1.60 -11.38
N ALA A 60 9.86 -1.52 -10.53
CA ALA A 60 11.25 -1.45 -10.97
C ALA A 60 11.68 -2.79 -11.58
N SER A 61 11.57 -2.91 -12.89
CA SER A 61 11.90 -4.11 -13.67
C SER A 61 12.71 -3.76 -14.92
N PRO A 62 13.45 -4.69 -15.49
CA PRO A 62 14.11 -4.44 -16.78
C PRO A 62 13.14 -4.07 -17.92
N ALA A 63 11.89 -4.53 -17.83
CA ALA A 63 10.85 -4.23 -18.82
C ALA A 63 10.41 -2.77 -18.79
N ILE A 64 10.36 -2.14 -17.60
CA ILE A 64 9.93 -0.73 -17.47
C ILE A 64 10.89 0.21 -18.18
N ILE A 65 12.18 -0.13 -18.27
CA ILE A 65 13.19 0.69 -18.95
C ILE A 65 12.81 0.87 -20.43
N LYS A 66 12.29 -0.18 -21.06
CA LYS A 66 11.83 -0.14 -22.46
C LYS A 66 10.56 0.71 -22.64
N GLN A 67 9.81 0.92 -21.57
CA GLN A 67 8.56 1.69 -21.59
C GLN A 67 8.78 3.18 -21.28
N ILE A 68 9.94 3.56 -20.71
CA ILE A 68 10.24 4.95 -20.33
C ILE A 68 9.90 5.97 -21.44
N PRO A 69 10.26 5.75 -22.72
CA PRO A 69 9.89 6.72 -23.76
C PRO A 69 8.39 6.96 -23.89
N ARG A 70 7.56 5.90 -23.77
CA ARG A 70 6.11 6.02 -23.82
C ARG A 70 5.56 6.76 -22.59
N LEU A 71 6.13 6.48 -21.41
CA LEU A 71 5.74 7.12 -20.15
C LEU A 71 6.05 8.61 -20.15
N VAL A 72 7.19 9.00 -20.73
CA VAL A 72 7.60 10.41 -20.85
C VAL A 72 6.77 11.14 -21.89
N LEU A 73 6.48 10.51 -23.04
CA LEU A 73 5.65 11.08 -24.10
C LEU A 73 4.17 11.13 -23.71
N GLY A 74 3.79 10.48 -22.60
CA GLY A 74 2.40 10.47 -22.13
C GLY A 74 1.44 9.67 -23.02
N THR A 75 1.98 8.71 -23.80
CA THR A 75 1.19 7.81 -24.67
C THR A 75 0.78 6.52 -23.94
N ASP A 76 1.08 6.40 -22.66
CA ASP A 76 0.65 5.30 -21.81
C ASP A 76 -0.58 5.73 -21.01
N ASP A 77 -1.63 4.88 -21.00
CA ASP A 77 -2.91 5.20 -20.35
C ASP A 77 -2.86 5.03 -18.83
N ALA A 78 -1.92 4.21 -18.31
CA ALA A 78 -1.84 3.89 -16.89
C ALA A 78 -0.92 4.84 -16.11
N PHE A 79 0.19 5.26 -16.72
CA PHE A 79 1.22 6.05 -16.04
C PHE A 79 1.74 7.18 -16.90
N ARG A 80 1.99 8.32 -16.25
CA ARG A 80 2.70 9.46 -16.84
C ARG A 80 3.86 9.89 -15.96
N ILE A 81 5.01 10.14 -16.57
CA ILE A 81 6.17 10.72 -15.89
C ILE A 81 6.26 12.19 -16.29
N ARG A 82 6.01 13.09 -15.33
CA ARG A 82 6.28 14.50 -15.52
C ARG A 82 7.75 14.76 -15.25
N LEU A 83 8.52 15.04 -16.31
CA LEU A 83 9.94 15.35 -16.18
C LEU A 83 10.13 16.64 -15.36
N ARG A 84 11.04 16.57 -14.41
CA ARG A 84 11.51 17.69 -13.60
C ARG A 84 13.03 17.68 -13.58
N LEU A 85 13.62 18.89 -13.67
CA LEU A 85 15.08 19.04 -13.66
C LEU A 85 15.62 19.39 -12.28
N ASP A 86 14.84 19.13 -11.23
CA ASP A 86 15.33 19.33 -9.87
C ASP A 86 16.21 18.15 -9.39
N ARG A 87 17.10 18.45 -8.46
CA ARG A 87 18.06 17.48 -7.91
C ARG A 87 17.39 16.27 -7.28
N GLN A 88 16.22 16.45 -6.68
CA GLN A 88 15.49 15.38 -6.02
C GLN A 88 14.94 14.38 -7.04
N PHE A 89 14.35 14.89 -8.12
CA PHE A 89 13.83 14.04 -9.20
C PHE A 89 14.96 13.27 -9.89
N VAL A 90 16.08 13.93 -10.22
CA VAL A 90 17.24 13.24 -10.84
C VAL A 90 17.78 12.15 -9.91
N SER A 91 17.95 12.44 -8.62
CA SER A 91 18.38 11.45 -7.63
C SER A 91 17.42 10.27 -7.53
N TRP A 92 16.12 10.54 -7.53
CA TRP A 92 15.09 9.49 -7.53
C TRP A 92 15.17 8.62 -8.78
N VAL A 93 15.28 9.20 -9.98
CA VAL A 93 15.43 8.48 -11.25
C VAL A 93 16.64 7.55 -11.21
N MET A 94 17.80 8.04 -10.79
CA MET A 94 19.01 7.25 -10.70
C MET A 94 18.86 6.05 -9.76
N ARG A 95 18.24 6.26 -8.59
CA ARG A 95 17.95 5.18 -7.64
C ARG A 95 16.94 4.18 -8.21
N PHE A 96 15.91 4.65 -8.89
CA PHE A 96 14.90 3.80 -9.51
C PHE A 96 15.52 2.93 -10.61
N LEU A 97 16.30 3.53 -11.52
CA LEU A 97 17.01 2.77 -12.56
C LEU A 97 17.97 1.74 -11.97
N GLY A 98 18.64 2.07 -10.89
CA GLY A 98 19.48 1.13 -10.14
C GLY A 98 18.72 -0.08 -9.59
N GLN A 99 17.41 0.02 -9.39
CA GLN A 99 16.55 -1.10 -8.96
C GLN A 99 16.02 -1.94 -10.13
N CYS A 100 16.14 -1.47 -11.38
CA CYS A 100 15.58 -2.13 -12.56
C CYS A 100 16.43 -3.32 -13.06
N THR A 101 17.09 -4.05 -12.18
CA THR A 101 17.81 -5.30 -12.50
C THR A 101 16.93 -6.52 -12.19
N SER A 102 17.12 -7.61 -12.95
CA SER A 102 16.34 -8.84 -12.76
C SER A 102 16.45 -9.41 -11.34
N SER A 103 17.64 -9.37 -10.73
CA SER A 103 17.87 -9.89 -9.39
C SER A 103 17.15 -9.05 -8.32
N ARG A 104 17.21 -7.71 -8.42
CA ARG A 104 16.52 -6.80 -7.49
C ARG A 104 15.01 -6.84 -7.69
N ASN A 105 14.54 -6.87 -8.93
CA ASN A 105 13.13 -7.02 -9.25
C ASN A 105 12.57 -8.31 -8.62
N ARG A 106 13.24 -9.45 -8.83
CA ARG A 106 12.82 -10.72 -8.22
C ARG A 106 12.76 -10.64 -6.70
N ARG A 107 13.80 -10.11 -6.05
CA ARG A 107 13.83 -9.97 -4.59
C ARG A 107 12.68 -9.10 -4.08
N ASN A 108 12.44 -7.95 -4.71
CA ASN A 108 11.38 -7.02 -4.32
C ASN A 108 9.99 -7.63 -4.56
N THR A 109 9.81 -8.38 -5.65
CA THR A 109 8.57 -9.10 -5.94
C THR A 109 8.31 -10.20 -4.90
N LEU A 110 9.33 -10.96 -4.49
CA LEU A 110 9.18 -11.97 -3.45
C LEU A 110 8.81 -11.35 -2.10
N ALA A 111 9.46 -10.26 -1.71
CA ALA A 111 9.09 -9.54 -0.48
C ALA A 111 7.64 -9.00 -0.53
N GLY A 112 7.20 -8.51 -1.70
CA GLY A 112 5.81 -8.13 -1.92
C GLY A 112 4.84 -9.31 -1.80
N LEU A 113 5.23 -10.48 -2.29
CA LEU A 113 4.42 -11.70 -2.21
C LEU A 113 4.29 -12.19 -0.77
N GLU A 114 5.36 -12.17 0.01
CA GLU A 114 5.33 -12.49 1.45
C GLU A 114 4.36 -11.59 2.21
N LEU A 115 4.43 -10.28 1.98
CA LEU A 115 3.52 -9.31 2.58
C LEU A 115 2.06 -9.52 2.13
N ALA A 116 1.83 -9.85 0.86
CA ALA A 116 0.49 -10.15 0.35
C ALA A 116 -0.11 -11.41 0.98
N GLU A 117 0.71 -12.43 1.23
CA GLU A 117 0.29 -13.66 1.91
C GLU A 117 -0.05 -13.40 3.38
N GLU A 118 0.73 -12.59 4.09
CA GLU A 118 0.39 -12.16 5.45
C GLU A 118 -0.91 -11.35 5.47
N SER A 119 -1.09 -10.44 4.52
CA SER A 119 -2.33 -9.67 4.37
C SER A 119 -3.54 -10.56 4.13
N ARG A 120 -3.41 -11.61 3.30
CA ARG A 120 -4.46 -12.59 3.05
C ARG A 120 -4.84 -13.33 4.34
N ARG A 121 -3.85 -13.81 5.09
CA ARG A 121 -4.08 -14.50 6.37
C ARG A 121 -4.75 -13.59 7.41
N ALA A 122 -4.31 -12.34 7.50
CA ALA A 122 -4.91 -11.35 8.39
C ALA A 122 -6.38 -11.07 8.02
N MET A 123 -6.70 -11.01 6.73
CA MET A 123 -8.07 -10.83 6.25
C MET A 123 -8.95 -12.06 6.56
N GLU A 124 -8.43 -13.28 6.37
CA GLU A 124 -9.13 -14.51 6.71
C GLU A 124 -9.44 -14.58 8.23
N GLN A 125 -8.48 -14.19 9.07
CA GLN A 125 -8.70 -14.07 10.52
C GLN A 125 -9.75 -13.01 10.86
N LEU A 126 -9.68 -11.84 10.23
CA LEU A 126 -10.66 -10.78 10.44
C LEU A 126 -12.08 -11.27 10.10
N GLN A 127 -12.23 -11.97 8.98
CA GLN A 127 -13.51 -12.55 8.56
C GLN A 127 -14.03 -13.64 9.50
N ALA A 128 -13.15 -14.44 10.07
CA ALA A 128 -13.54 -15.46 11.04
C ALA A 128 -14.10 -14.83 12.33
N TYR A 129 -13.60 -13.66 12.74
CA TYR A 129 -14.11 -12.92 13.91
C TYR A 129 -15.30 -12.02 13.60
N HIS A 130 -15.31 -11.42 12.42
CA HIS A 130 -16.31 -10.46 11.98
C HIS A 130 -16.75 -10.84 10.57
N PRO A 131 -17.82 -11.64 10.41
CA PRO A 131 -18.36 -11.97 9.10
C PRO A 131 -18.70 -10.67 8.33
N ILE A 132 -17.91 -10.36 7.33
CA ILE A 132 -18.10 -9.19 6.47
C ILE A 132 -18.58 -9.71 5.13
N GLU A 133 -19.79 -9.30 4.72
CA GLU A 133 -20.29 -9.60 3.38
C GLU A 133 -19.56 -8.72 2.36
N PHE A 134 -18.80 -9.34 1.48
CA PHE A 134 -18.23 -8.68 0.31
C PHE A 134 -18.36 -9.60 -0.90
N ALA A 135 -18.53 -8.98 -2.07
CA ALA A 135 -18.65 -9.71 -3.31
C ALA A 135 -17.30 -10.38 -3.65
N HIS A 136 -17.17 -11.65 -3.31
CA HIS A 136 -16.10 -12.52 -3.83
C HIS A 136 -16.49 -12.92 -5.26
N ARG A 137 -15.68 -12.51 -6.23
CA ARG A 137 -15.72 -13.03 -7.59
C ARG A 137 -14.43 -13.77 -7.91
#